data_0d192a5400ddd138a4c4730f2decd1b8
#
_entry.id   0d192a5400ddd138a4c4730f2decd1b8
#
_cell.length_a   1.000
_cell.length_b   1.000
_cell.length_c   1.000
_cell.angle_alpha   90.00
_cell.angle_beta   90.00
_cell.angle_gamma   90.00
#
_symmetry.space_group_name_H-M   'P 1'
#
loop_
_entity.id
_entity.type
_entity.pdbx_description
1 polymer ?
#
loop_
_entity_poly.entity_id
_entity_poly.type
_entity_poly.pdbx_seq_one_letter_code
_entity_poly.pdbx_strand_id
1 'polypeptide(L)'
;MPKIVKNPFEDDQPVSLDDLTGEPKEPIEPVESANTDNLLTEIDHVAIAVNDLGEAIDYYRETFGAVVDHREVVDSDGVEEALLKVADSYIQLLTPTRDDSPVAKYLEKKGEGLHHVGYRVADCAVALDKVKAGGGRVIDEQPRPGSRGTTVAFVHPKTAFGTLIELVQE
;
A
#
# COMPACT_ATOMS: atom_id res chain seq x y z
N MET A 1 -31.25 15.67 -4.86
CA MET A 1 -30.75 15.71 -3.48
C MET A 1 -29.58 14.75 -3.41
N PRO A 2 -28.36 15.19 -3.10
CA PRO A 2 -27.21 14.29 -2.99
C PRO A 2 -27.39 13.37 -1.79
N LYS A 3 -27.12 12.07 -1.98
CA LYS A 3 -27.11 11.10 -0.88
C LYS A 3 -25.91 11.41 0.01
N ILE A 4 -26.18 11.78 1.25
CA ILE A 4 -25.16 11.91 2.30
C ILE A 4 -24.58 10.52 2.52
N VAL A 5 -23.31 10.32 2.15
CA VAL A 5 -22.54 9.14 2.51
C VAL A 5 -22.24 9.27 4.00
N LYS A 6 -22.76 8.34 4.82
CA LYS A 6 -22.43 8.30 6.26
C LYS A 6 -20.93 8.10 6.42
N ASN A 7 -20.30 9.02 7.14
CA ASN A 7 -18.92 8.88 7.58
C ASN A 7 -18.82 7.65 8.50
N PRO A 8 -17.99 6.65 8.21
CA PRO A 8 -17.85 5.47 9.06
C PRO A 8 -17.24 5.75 10.44
N PHE A 9 -16.81 6.99 10.70
CA PHE A 9 -16.22 7.43 11.98
C PHE A 9 -17.16 8.34 12.79
N GLU A 10 -18.46 8.42 12.45
CA GLU A 10 -19.42 9.32 13.12
C GLU A 10 -19.82 8.85 14.54
N ASP A 11 -19.43 7.66 14.97
CA ASP A 11 -19.74 7.11 16.30
C ASP A 11 -18.57 7.24 17.31
N ASP A 12 -17.46 7.88 16.94
CA ASP A 12 -16.35 8.11 17.86
C ASP A 12 -16.68 9.29 18.81
N GLN A 13 -17.09 8.95 20.03
CA GLN A 13 -16.99 9.87 21.17
C GLN A 13 -15.55 10.39 21.24
N PRO A 14 -15.33 11.69 21.46
CA PRO A 14 -13.99 12.22 21.57
C PRO A 14 -13.26 11.48 22.69
N VAL A 15 -12.22 10.73 22.33
CA VAL A 15 -11.32 10.09 23.28
C VAL A 15 -10.69 11.20 24.09
N SER A 16 -10.92 11.23 25.40
CA SER A 16 -10.30 12.20 26.30
C SER A 16 -8.78 12.04 26.22
N LEU A 17 -8.07 13.18 26.15
CA LEU A 17 -6.60 13.18 26.27
C LEU A 17 -6.12 12.44 27.53
N ASP A 18 -6.94 12.38 28.58
CA ASP A 18 -6.66 11.67 29.83
C ASP A 18 -6.70 10.15 29.67
N ASP A 19 -7.46 9.62 28.70
CA ASP A 19 -7.48 8.19 28.38
C ASP A 19 -6.23 7.71 27.62
N LEU A 20 -5.44 8.64 27.08
CA LEU A 20 -4.18 8.39 26.39
C LEU A 20 -2.95 8.48 27.35
N THR A 21 -3.14 8.93 28.57
CA THR A 21 -2.09 9.00 29.60
C THR A 21 -2.04 7.69 30.41
N GLY A 22 -1.98 6.56 29.75
CA GLY A 22 -1.45 5.36 30.37
C GLY A 22 -0.03 5.66 30.87
N GLU A 23 0.32 5.17 32.06
CA GLU A 23 1.67 5.32 32.62
C GLU A 23 2.73 5.08 31.54
N PRO A 24 3.83 5.85 31.50
CA PRO A 24 4.85 5.70 30.49
C PRO A 24 5.32 4.24 30.53
N LYS A 25 5.01 3.49 29.48
CA LYS A 25 5.60 2.17 29.26
C LYS A 25 7.11 2.36 29.32
N GLU A 26 7.80 1.45 30.02
CA GLU A 26 9.26 1.44 30.08
C GLU A 26 9.84 1.75 28.69
N PRO A 27 10.97 2.50 28.62
CA PRO A 27 11.60 2.82 27.35
C PRO A 27 11.76 1.52 26.55
N ILE A 28 11.22 1.49 25.33
CA ILE A 28 11.45 0.38 24.43
C ILE A 28 12.96 0.40 24.18
N GLU A 29 13.67 -0.60 24.69
CA GLU A 29 15.09 -0.80 24.36
C GLU A 29 15.25 -0.73 22.84
N PRO A 30 16.26 -0.02 22.32
CA PRO A 30 16.49 -0.01 20.87
C PRO A 30 16.66 -1.44 20.43
N VAL A 31 15.82 -1.87 19.48
CA VAL A 31 15.93 -3.20 18.87
C VAL A 31 17.33 -3.28 18.28
N GLU A 32 18.18 -4.13 18.86
CA GLU A 32 19.54 -4.36 18.36
C GLU A 32 19.48 -4.63 16.86
N SER A 33 20.35 -3.93 16.15
CA SER A 33 20.73 -4.00 14.73
C SER A 33 19.97 -5.01 13.88
N ALA A 34 19.47 -4.52 12.76
CA ALA A 34 18.82 -5.25 11.69
C ALA A 34 19.18 -6.74 11.68
N ASN A 35 18.23 -7.57 12.11
CA ASN A 35 18.29 -8.99 11.91
C ASN A 35 18.51 -9.21 10.40
N THR A 36 19.68 -9.72 10.03
CA THR A 36 20.02 -10.01 8.62
C THR A 36 19.07 -11.02 7.97
N ASP A 37 18.20 -11.63 8.78
CA ASP A 37 17.11 -12.53 8.34
C ASP A 37 15.78 -11.81 8.11
N ASN A 38 15.73 -10.48 8.30
CA ASN A 38 14.50 -9.72 8.03
C ASN A 38 14.24 -9.70 6.51
N LEU A 39 13.14 -10.33 6.14
CA LEU A 39 12.72 -10.41 4.74
C LEU A 39 12.30 -9.06 4.18
N LEU A 40 11.62 -8.26 5.01
CA LEU A 40 11.14 -6.93 4.65
C LEU A 40 12.18 -5.91 5.07
N THR A 41 12.73 -5.16 4.12
CA THR A 41 13.78 -4.18 4.39
C THR A 41 13.23 -2.78 4.62
N GLU A 42 12.22 -2.40 3.85
CA GLU A 42 11.62 -1.06 3.86
C GLU A 42 10.16 -1.11 3.43
N ILE A 43 9.41 -0.05 3.73
CA ILE A 43 8.14 0.23 3.03
C ILE A 43 8.50 0.90 1.71
N ASP A 44 8.22 0.24 0.58
CA ASP A 44 8.40 0.85 -0.73
C ASP A 44 7.34 1.92 -0.98
N HIS A 45 6.07 1.53 -0.87
CA HIS A 45 4.97 2.45 -1.10
C HIS A 45 3.70 2.06 -0.33
N VAL A 46 2.82 3.05 -0.22
CA VAL A 46 1.43 2.87 0.21
C VAL A 46 0.54 3.24 -0.97
N ALA A 47 -0.24 2.27 -1.47
CA ALA A 47 -1.07 2.43 -2.66
C ALA A 47 -2.51 2.82 -2.31
N ILE A 48 -3.00 3.86 -2.96
CA ILE A 48 -4.35 4.40 -2.81
C ILE A 48 -5.05 4.33 -4.17
N ALA A 49 -6.17 3.62 -4.22
CA ALA A 49 -7.02 3.58 -5.41
C ALA A 49 -7.91 4.83 -5.47
N VAL A 50 -7.91 5.50 -6.61
CA VAL A 50 -8.66 6.73 -6.86
C VAL A 50 -9.41 6.66 -8.19
N ASN A 51 -10.53 7.38 -8.30
CA ASN A 51 -11.32 7.44 -9.52
C ASN A 51 -10.69 8.37 -10.57
N ASP A 52 -10.11 9.48 -10.13
CA ASP A 52 -9.44 10.47 -10.98
C ASP A 52 -8.01 10.72 -10.47
N LEU A 53 -7.04 10.24 -11.26
CA LEU A 53 -5.63 10.36 -10.92
C LEU A 53 -5.15 11.81 -10.94
N GLY A 54 -5.68 12.63 -11.85
CA GLY A 54 -5.32 14.04 -11.96
C GLY A 54 -5.79 14.84 -10.76
N GLU A 55 -7.05 14.67 -10.37
CA GLU A 55 -7.64 15.30 -9.18
C GLU A 55 -6.89 14.89 -7.91
N ALA A 56 -6.57 13.61 -7.77
CA ALA A 56 -5.80 13.12 -6.62
C ALA A 56 -4.38 13.71 -6.55
N ILE A 57 -3.66 13.75 -7.68
CA ILE A 57 -2.34 14.39 -7.76
C ILE A 57 -2.41 15.87 -7.37
N ASP A 58 -3.39 16.61 -7.89
CA ASP A 58 -3.58 18.02 -7.59
C ASP A 58 -3.87 18.23 -6.09
N TYR A 59 -4.72 17.41 -5.49
CA TYR A 59 -4.99 17.46 -4.06
C TYR A 59 -3.73 17.26 -3.21
N TYR A 60 -2.93 16.24 -3.51
CA TYR A 60 -1.69 15.97 -2.77
C TYR A 60 -0.66 17.08 -2.96
N ARG A 61 -0.56 17.63 -4.18
CA ARG A 61 0.34 18.74 -4.46
C ARG A 61 -0.06 20.01 -3.71
N GLU A 62 -1.34 20.39 -3.75
CA GLU A 62 -1.83 21.64 -3.18
C GLU A 62 -1.91 21.60 -1.66
N THR A 63 -2.30 20.42 -1.10
CA THR A 63 -2.49 20.27 0.35
C THR A 63 -1.19 19.96 1.08
N PHE A 64 -0.35 19.08 0.52
CA PHE A 64 0.83 18.57 1.19
C PHE A 64 2.15 18.96 0.53
N GLY A 65 2.11 19.65 -0.62
CA GLY A 65 3.30 19.98 -1.40
C GLY A 65 3.98 18.76 -2.02
N ALA A 66 3.27 17.64 -2.15
CA ALA A 66 3.82 16.42 -2.71
C ALA A 66 4.06 16.56 -4.21
N VAL A 67 5.17 15.99 -4.68
CA VAL A 67 5.59 16.06 -6.10
C VAL A 67 5.57 14.66 -6.69
N VAL A 68 5.03 14.55 -7.91
CA VAL A 68 5.10 13.31 -8.68
C VAL A 68 6.55 13.08 -9.10
N ASP A 69 7.10 11.94 -8.67
CA ASP A 69 8.45 11.47 -9.00
C ASP A 69 8.41 10.55 -10.23
N HIS A 70 7.36 9.74 -10.35
CA HIS A 70 7.17 8.79 -11.44
C HIS A 70 5.68 8.68 -11.80
N ARG A 71 5.38 8.49 -13.09
CA ARG A 71 4.03 8.22 -13.59
C ARG A 71 4.11 7.30 -14.80
N GLU A 72 3.35 6.22 -14.80
CA GLU A 72 3.29 5.31 -15.95
C GLU A 72 1.96 4.56 -16.03
N VAL A 73 1.72 3.93 -17.18
CA VAL A 73 0.63 2.97 -17.39
C VAL A 73 1.22 1.57 -17.29
N VAL A 74 0.71 0.78 -16.34
CA VAL A 74 1.06 -0.63 -16.16
C VAL A 74 0.00 -1.47 -16.86
N ASP A 75 0.19 -1.75 -18.14
CA ASP A 75 -0.78 -2.45 -18.99
C ASP A 75 -1.14 -3.85 -18.47
N SER A 76 -0.18 -4.57 -17.87
CA SER A 76 -0.41 -5.90 -17.29
C SER A 76 -1.50 -5.86 -16.22
N ASP A 77 -1.53 -4.81 -15.41
CA ASP A 77 -2.46 -4.65 -14.29
C ASP A 77 -3.68 -3.80 -14.68
N GLY A 78 -3.63 -3.14 -15.84
CA GLY A 78 -4.69 -2.28 -16.34
C GLY A 78 -4.90 -1.06 -15.46
N VAL A 79 -3.81 -0.43 -15.06
CA VAL A 79 -3.80 0.76 -14.20
C VAL A 79 -2.88 1.84 -14.77
N GLU A 80 -3.19 3.08 -14.45
CA GLU A 80 -2.26 4.19 -14.49
C GLU A 80 -1.90 4.56 -13.06
N GLU A 81 -0.62 4.83 -12.82
CA GLU A 81 -0.12 5.16 -11.49
C GLU A 81 0.68 6.45 -11.47
N ALA A 82 0.70 7.09 -10.32
CA ALA A 82 1.60 8.17 -9.99
C ALA A 82 2.23 7.92 -8.61
N LEU A 83 3.54 8.00 -8.54
CA LEU A 83 4.33 7.85 -7.33
C LEU A 83 4.76 9.22 -6.83
N LEU A 84 4.34 9.56 -5.63
CA LEU A 84 4.68 10.80 -4.94
C LEU A 84 5.73 10.49 -3.88
N LYS A 85 6.92 11.10 -4.00
CA LYS A 85 8.05 10.81 -3.11
C LYS A 85 7.79 11.29 -1.68
N VAL A 86 8.00 10.39 -0.72
CA VAL A 86 7.96 10.69 0.72
C VAL A 86 9.17 10.04 1.38
N ALA A 87 10.22 10.79 1.62
CA ALA A 87 11.53 10.29 2.09
C ALA A 87 12.02 9.13 1.20
N ASP A 88 12.23 7.94 1.75
CA ASP A 88 12.68 6.76 1.00
C ASP A 88 11.53 5.87 0.51
N SER A 89 10.29 6.31 0.70
CA SER A 89 9.07 5.61 0.32
C SER A 89 8.22 6.45 -0.67
N TYR A 90 7.09 5.90 -1.09
CA TYR A 90 6.14 6.60 -1.96
C TYR A 90 4.70 6.49 -1.46
N ILE A 91 3.91 7.50 -1.76
CA ILE A 91 2.46 7.35 -1.91
C ILE A 91 2.23 7.03 -3.38
N GLN A 92 1.62 5.90 -3.67
CA GLN A 92 1.24 5.49 -5.01
C GLN A 92 -0.26 5.74 -5.21
N LEU A 93 -0.62 6.59 -6.14
CA LEU A 93 -1.99 6.80 -6.56
C LEU A 93 -2.28 5.93 -7.77
N LEU A 94 -3.37 5.17 -7.75
CA LEU A 94 -3.74 4.20 -8.78
C LEU A 94 -5.12 4.51 -9.34
N THR A 95 -5.24 4.57 -10.65
CA THR A 95 -6.54 4.59 -11.34
C THR A 95 -6.62 3.48 -12.38
N PRO A 96 -7.78 2.84 -12.58
CA PRO A 96 -7.90 1.78 -13.60
C PRO A 96 -7.92 2.38 -15.00
N THR A 97 -7.28 1.70 -15.95
CA THR A 97 -7.33 2.02 -17.39
C THR A 97 -8.35 1.17 -18.16
N ARG A 98 -8.90 0.13 -17.49
CA ARG A 98 -9.94 -0.75 -18.04
C ARG A 98 -10.82 -1.35 -16.93
N ASP A 99 -12.06 -1.68 -17.25
CA ASP A 99 -13.08 -2.12 -16.28
C ASP A 99 -12.80 -3.48 -15.64
N ASP A 100 -12.02 -4.34 -16.28
CA ASP A 100 -11.67 -5.66 -15.77
C ASP A 100 -10.45 -5.68 -14.85
N SER A 101 -9.78 -4.53 -14.64
CA SER A 101 -8.62 -4.44 -13.76
C SER A 101 -8.97 -4.75 -12.29
N PRO A 102 -8.03 -5.26 -11.51
CA PRO A 102 -8.22 -5.45 -10.07
C PRO A 102 -8.58 -4.16 -9.33
N VAL A 103 -8.02 -3.02 -9.75
CA VAL A 103 -8.29 -1.70 -9.16
C VAL A 103 -9.70 -1.22 -9.49
N ALA A 104 -10.20 -1.44 -10.72
CA ALA A 104 -11.61 -1.13 -11.06
C ALA A 104 -12.58 -1.90 -10.16
N LYS A 105 -12.36 -3.20 -10.00
CA LYS A 105 -13.17 -4.05 -9.11
C LYS A 105 -13.09 -3.65 -7.64
N TYR A 106 -11.92 -3.16 -7.21
CA TYR A 106 -11.75 -2.63 -5.86
C TYR A 106 -12.59 -1.36 -5.67
N LEU A 107 -12.47 -0.38 -6.58
CA LEU A 107 -13.22 0.88 -6.54
C LEU A 107 -14.73 0.65 -6.60
N GLU A 108 -15.21 -0.25 -7.45
CA GLU A 108 -16.63 -0.61 -7.53
C GLU A 108 -17.15 -1.16 -6.19
N LYS A 109 -16.37 -1.99 -5.52
CA LYS A 109 -16.79 -2.69 -4.31
C LYS A 109 -16.60 -1.88 -3.03
N LYS A 110 -15.52 -1.10 -2.93
CA LYS A 110 -15.08 -0.44 -1.71
C LYS A 110 -15.02 1.10 -1.81
N GLY A 111 -15.05 1.65 -3.02
CA GLY A 111 -14.77 3.05 -3.26
C GLY A 111 -13.27 3.37 -3.18
N GLU A 112 -12.95 4.66 -3.16
CA GLU A 112 -11.58 5.14 -3.04
C GLU A 112 -10.97 4.84 -1.68
N GLY A 113 -9.67 4.55 -1.65
CA GLY A 113 -8.97 4.29 -0.40
C GLY A 113 -7.75 3.39 -0.53
N LEU A 114 -7.22 2.98 0.62
CA LEU A 114 -6.03 2.14 0.73
C LEU A 114 -6.22 0.81 0.00
N HIS A 115 -5.43 0.59 -1.05
CA HIS A 115 -5.48 -0.63 -1.86
C HIS A 115 -4.49 -1.69 -1.36
N HIS A 116 -3.20 -1.34 -1.22
CA HIS A 116 -2.16 -2.26 -0.74
C HIS A 116 -0.98 -1.52 -0.12
N VAL A 117 -0.07 -2.29 0.47
CA VAL A 117 1.23 -1.81 0.94
C VAL A 117 2.32 -2.59 0.23
N GLY A 118 3.27 -1.89 -0.40
CA GLY A 118 4.46 -2.44 -0.99
C GLY A 118 5.61 -2.47 0.01
N TYR A 119 6.26 -3.63 0.14
CA TYR A 119 7.45 -3.79 0.97
C TYR A 119 8.63 -4.17 0.10
N ARG A 120 9.78 -3.53 0.30
CA ARG A 120 11.03 -3.92 -0.34
C ARG A 120 11.55 -5.21 0.23
N VAL A 121 12.05 -6.05 -0.68
CA VAL A 121 12.72 -7.31 -0.39
C VAL A 121 13.99 -7.42 -1.21
N ALA A 122 15.00 -8.09 -0.69
CA ALA A 122 16.25 -8.29 -1.41
C ALA A 122 16.09 -9.23 -2.63
N ASP A 123 15.20 -10.23 -2.51
CA ASP A 123 14.88 -11.20 -3.56
C ASP A 123 13.40 -11.59 -3.46
N CYS A 124 12.65 -11.24 -4.49
CA CYS A 124 11.20 -11.44 -4.53
C CYS A 124 10.82 -12.92 -4.58
N ALA A 125 11.61 -13.77 -5.26
CA ALA A 125 11.36 -15.21 -5.34
C ALA A 125 11.57 -15.88 -3.99
N VAL A 126 12.70 -15.56 -3.32
CA VAL A 126 12.99 -16.06 -1.96
C VAL A 126 11.92 -15.62 -0.97
N ALA A 127 11.49 -14.36 -1.06
CA ALA A 127 10.43 -13.83 -0.21
C ALA A 127 9.11 -14.58 -0.40
N LEU A 128 8.72 -14.79 -1.66
CA LEU A 128 7.50 -15.51 -2.02
C LEU A 128 7.53 -16.96 -1.52
N ASP A 129 8.66 -17.64 -1.67
CA ASP A 129 8.85 -19.02 -1.19
C ASP A 129 8.78 -19.10 0.34
N LYS A 130 9.32 -18.13 1.07
CA LYS A 130 9.18 -18.07 2.53
C LYS A 130 7.73 -17.87 2.96
N VAL A 131 6.97 -17.02 2.27
CA VAL A 131 5.52 -16.86 2.53
C VAL A 131 4.79 -18.19 2.34
N LYS A 132 5.04 -18.89 1.23
CA LYS A 132 4.44 -20.20 0.94
C LYS A 132 4.83 -21.26 1.98
N ALA A 133 6.10 -21.34 2.35
CA ALA A 133 6.62 -22.27 3.35
C ALA A 133 5.99 -22.05 4.74
N GLY A 134 5.66 -20.80 5.08
CA GLY A 134 4.91 -20.44 6.28
C GLY A 134 3.41 -20.72 6.22
N GLY A 135 2.92 -21.36 5.15
CA GLY A 135 1.49 -21.62 4.92
C GLY A 135 0.70 -20.41 4.45
N GLY A 136 1.38 -19.35 4.04
CA GLY A 136 0.77 -18.15 3.50
C GLY A 136 0.18 -18.38 2.11
N ARG A 137 -0.93 -17.72 1.82
CA ARG A 137 -1.56 -17.69 0.49
C ARG A 137 -0.97 -16.55 -0.31
N VAL A 138 -0.65 -16.81 -1.56
CA VAL A 138 -0.14 -15.82 -2.51
C VAL A 138 -1.16 -15.59 -3.63
N ILE A 139 -1.06 -14.47 -4.33
CA ILE A 139 -1.81 -14.18 -5.55
C ILE A 139 -0.95 -14.56 -6.74
N ASP A 140 0.30 -14.09 -6.75
CA ASP A 140 1.27 -14.46 -7.77
C ASP A 140 2.06 -15.69 -7.32
N GLU A 141 2.05 -16.76 -8.13
CA GLU A 141 2.81 -17.98 -7.84
C GLU A 141 4.30 -17.81 -8.11
N GLN A 142 4.67 -16.85 -8.94
CA GLN A 142 6.04 -16.47 -9.29
C GLN A 142 6.13 -14.95 -9.39
N PRO A 143 7.32 -14.36 -9.14
CA PRO A 143 7.56 -12.96 -9.37
C PRO A 143 7.32 -12.56 -10.83
N ARG A 144 6.86 -11.35 -11.05
CA ARG A 144 6.58 -10.77 -12.37
C ARG A 144 7.11 -9.34 -12.48
N PRO A 145 7.26 -8.79 -13.68
CA PRO A 145 7.59 -7.38 -13.85
C PRO A 145 6.57 -6.46 -13.19
N GLY A 146 7.05 -5.49 -12.45
CA GLY A 146 6.29 -4.39 -11.86
C GLY A 146 6.58 -3.06 -12.55
N SER A 147 6.10 -1.97 -11.96
CA SER A 147 6.43 -0.62 -12.42
C SER A 147 7.90 -0.25 -12.15
N ARG A 148 8.40 0.83 -12.74
CA ARG A 148 9.78 1.32 -12.56
C ARG A 148 10.88 0.29 -12.88
N GLY A 149 10.55 -0.79 -13.60
CA GLY A 149 11.49 -1.88 -13.86
C GLY A 149 11.74 -2.81 -12.67
N THR A 150 10.91 -2.78 -11.65
CA THR A 150 10.98 -3.65 -10.48
C THR A 150 10.48 -5.07 -10.79
N THR A 151 10.76 -5.99 -9.89
CA THR A 151 10.16 -7.32 -9.87
C THR A 151 9.24 -7.43 -8.66
N VAL A 152 7.99 -7.85 -8.88
CA VAL A 152 6.95 -7.85 -7.85
C VAL A 152 6.24 -9.19 -7.70
N ALA A 153 5.62 -9.40 -6.53
CA ALA A 153 4.67 -10.47 -6.30
C ALA A 153 3.67 -10.08 -5.21
N PHE A 154 2.40 -10.45 -5.39
CA PHE A 154 1.34 -10.14 -4.44
C PHE A 154 1.04 -11.28 -3.47
N VAL A 155 0.96 -10.94 -2.19
CA VAL A 155 0.53 -11.84 -1.10
C VAL A 155 -0.94 -11.58 -0.79
N HIS A 156 -1.70 -12.67 -0.67
CA HIS A 156 -3.16 -12.59 -0.49
C HIS A 156 -3.54 -11.99 0.88
N PRO A 157 -4.55 -11.10 0.95
CA PRO A 157 -4.95 -10.42 2.18
C PRO A 157 -5.27 -11.36 3.37
N LYS A 158 -5.78 -12.56 3.10
CA LYS A 158 -6.05 -13.55 4.16
C LYS A 158 -4.80 -14.01 4.91
N THR A 159 -3.63 -13.90 4.30
CA THR A 159 -2.35 -14.20 4.94
C THR A 159 -1.91 -13.07 5.86
N ALA A 160 -2.19 -11.83 5.47
CA ALA A 160 -1.68 -10.61 6.10
C ALA A 160 -2.79 -9.80 6.80
N PHE A 161 -3.65 -10.47 7.56
CA PHE A 161 -4.68 -9.85 8.40
C PHE A 161 -5.62 -8.88 7.66
N GLY A 162 -5.93 -9.17 6.41
CA GLY A 162 -6.81 -8.34 5.58
C GLY A 162 -6.07 -7.32 4.70
N THR A 163 -4.75 -7.19 4.82
CA THR A 163 -3.94 -6.28 4.00
C THR A 163 -3.44 -7.00 2.76
N LEU A 164 -3.67 -6.43 1.59
CA LEU A 164 -2.99 -6.82 0.36
C LEU A 164 -1.54 -6.34 0.44
N ILE A 165 -0.57 -7.23 0.28
CA ILE A 165 0.85 -6.91 0.32
C ILE A 165 1.46 -7.12 -1.06
N GLU A 166 2.29 -6.19 -1.49
CA GLU A 166 3.17 -6.32 -2.63
C GLU A 166 4.62 -6.48 -2.14
N LEU A 167 5.30 -7.51 -2.59
CA LEU A 167 6.74 -7.69 -2.42
C LEU A 167 7.42 -7.03 -3.60
N VAL A 168 8.37 -6.13 -3.35
CA VAL A 168 9.03 -5.30 -4.38
C VAL A 168 10.54 -5.51 -4.31
N GLN A 169 11.12 -5.97 -5.42
CA GLN A 169 12.57 -6.06 -5.63
C GLN A 169 12.97 -5.05 -6.69
N GLU A 170 13.89 -4.12 -6.34
CA GLU A 170 14.54 -3.19 -7.27
C GLU A 170 15.67 -3.87 -8.06
#